data_17d0701fc17186b5cabef610da8aa358
#
_entry.id   17d0701fc17186b5cabef610da8aa358
#
_cell.length_a   1.000
_cell.length_b   1.000
_cell.length_c   1.000
_cell.angle_alpha   90.00
_cell.angle_beta   90.00
_cell.angle_gamma   90.00
#
_symmetry.space_group_name_H-M   'P 1'
#
loop_
_entity.id
_entity.type
_entity.pdbx_description
1 polymer ?
#
loop_
_entity_poly.entity_id
_entity_poly.type
_entity_poly.pdbx_seq_one_letter_code
_entity_poly.pdbx_strand_id
1 'polypeptide(L)'
;PTTIAPPAKPADEIELLQLETNGEPLSTIGKIRSMELLSTFVSGRYFLGYVVKASMQTSGNSFTLPAFQSQKLIGILTSYDSKDQICDVISVDIISAFLKDAENGSYEGFPSLGIATTTTEDPHFRGWLKLPENKGGLYVTRVLPKGSAAKAGLKKGDVILNVSGFAIDRRGYFEHPVYGKLFWPHLVRGGPVMGSKISIEVLRNGKEQ
;
A
#
# COMPACT_ATOMS: atom_id res chain seq x y z
N PRO A 1 -11.98 23.78 8.94
CA PRO A 1 -11.06 22.66 9.03
C PRO A 1 -11.65 21.51 8.22
N THR A 2 -10.89 21.00 7.26
CA THR A 2 -11.31 19.85 6.43
C THR A 2 -11.43 18.61 7.32
N THR A 3 -12.63 18.07 7.45
CA THR A 3 -12.84 16.85 8.24
C THR A 3 -12.43 15.64 7.43
N ILE A 4 -11.68 14.73 8.05
CA ILE A 4 -11.24 13.47 7.44
C ILE A 4 -12.39 12.46 7.48
N ALA A 5 -12.60 11.75 6.37
CA ALA A 5 -13.58 10.68 6.29
C ALA A 5 -13.06 9.39 6.96
N PRO A 6 -13.96 8.50 7.40
CA PRO A 6 -13.57 7.12 7.67
C PRO A 6 -13.08 6.44 6.37
N PRO A 7 -12.33 5.31 6.47
CA PRO A 7 -11.88 4.58 5.30
C PRO A 7 -13.06 4.18 4.39
N ALA A 8 -12.96 4.54 3.11
CA ALA A 8 -13.95 4.14 2.11
C ALA A 8 -13.74 2.69 1.67
N LYS A 9 -14.76 2.11 1.04
CA LYS A 9 -14.79 0.70 0.60
C LYS A 9 -14.98 0.59 -0.92
N PRO A 10 -14.64 -0.55 -1.52
CA PRO A 10 -15.03 -0.82 -2.89
C PRO A 10 -16.54 -0.63 -3.11
N ALA A 11 -16.89 -0.06 -4.25
CA ALA A 11 -18.22 0.36 -4.66
C ALA A 11 -18.74 1.67 -4.06
N ASP A 12 -18.07 2.28 -3.08
CA ASP A 12 -18.42 3.62 -2.61
C ASP A 12 -18.21 4.66 -3.71
N GLU A 13 -19.07 5.68 -3.70
CA GLU A 13 -18.92 6.85 -4.57
C GLU A 13 -18.08 7.92 -3.87
N ILE A 14 -17.24 8.58 -4.66
CA ILE A 14 -16.42 9.70 -4.24
C ILE A 14 -16.51 10.84 -5.23
N GLU A 15 -16.22 12.03 -4.77
CA GLU A 15 -16.18 13.25 -5.54
C GLU A 15 -14.74 13.72 -5.73
N LEU A 16 -14.33 13.91 -6.96
CA LEU A 16 -13.04 14.50 -7.33
C LEU A 16 -13.28 15.95 -7.71
N LEU A 17 -12.68 16.87 -6.95
CA LEU A 17 -12.90 18.30 -7.13
C LEU A 17 -11.74 18.93 -7.91
N GLN A 18 -12.06 19.55 -9.03
CA GLN A 18 -11.16 20.35 -9.87
C GLN A 18 -11.54 21.83 -9.81
N LEU A 19 -10.61 22.68 -10.19
CA LEU A 19 -10.92 24.08 -10.55
C LEU A 19 -10.71 24.24 -12.04
N GLU A 20 -11.67 24.80 -12.72
CA GLU A 20 -11.52 25.20 -14.11
C GLU A 20 -10.62 26.45 -14.22
N THR A 21 -10.21 26.77 -15.45
CA THR A 21 -9.33 27.94 -15.71
C THR A 21 -9.94 29.27 -15.30
N ASN A 22 -11.26 29.36 -15.25
CA ASN A 22 -12.03 30.53 -14.77
C ASN A 22 -12.19 30.56 -13.25
N GLY A 23 -11.68 29.53 -12.52
CA GLY A 23 -11.83 29.40 -11.07
C GLY A 23 -13.11 28.72 -10.61
N GLU A 24 -14.00 28.32 -11.51
CA GLU A 24 -15.22 27.59 -11.16
C GLU A 24 -14.91 26.16 -10.72
N PRO A 25 -15.57 25.65 -9.68
CA PRO A 25 -15.38 24.28 -9.25
C PRO A 25 -16.04 23.29 -10.23
N LEU A 26 -15.31 22.29 -10.65
CA LEU A 26 -15.80 21.16 -11.42
C LEU A 26 -15.72 19.89 -10.57
N SER A 27 -16.87 19.29 -10.32
CA SER A 27 -16.97 18.05 -9.56
C SER A 27 -17.18 16.87 -10.51
N THR A 28 -16.38 15.82 -10.31
CA THR A 28 -16.53 14.54 -11.02
C THR A 28 -16.81 13.43 -10.02
N ILE A 29 -17.93 12.75 -10.19
CA ILE A 29 -18.25 11.58 -9.36
C ILE A 29 -17.55 10.35 -9.94
N GLY A 30 -16.84 9.65 -9.08
CA GLY A 30 -16.19 8.40 -9.39
C GLY A 30 -16.62 7.29 -8.43
N LYS A 31 -16.41 6.04 -8.84
CA LYS A 31 -16.72 4.86 -8.03
C LYS A 31 -15.46 4.10 -7.71
N ILE A 32 -15.23 3.79 -6.43
CA ILE A 32 -14.09 3.01 -5.99
C ILE A 32 -14.22 1.60 -6.55
N ARG A 33 -13.26 1.19 -7.37
CA ARG A 33 -13.16 -0.15 -7.93
C ARG A 33 -12.50 -1.12 -6.97
N SER A 34 -11.37 -0.70 -6.38
CA SER A 34 -10.56 -1.51 -5.46
C SER A 34 -9.72 -0.64 -4.54
N MET A 35 -9.23 -1.26 -3.47
CA MET A 35 -8.17 -0.72 -2.62
C MET A 35 -6.89 -1.46 -2.97
N GLU A 36 -5.83 -0.73 -3.26
CA GLU A 36 -4.56 -1.30 -3.71
C GLU A 36 -3.37 -0.54 -3.13
N LEU A 37 -2.19 -1.15 -3.21
CA LEU A 37 -0.96 -0.42 -2.97
C LEU A 37 -0.51 0.22 -4.29
N LEU A 38 -0.70 1.52 -4.38
CA LEU A 38 -0.36 2.32 -5.53
C LEU A 38 1.14 2.66 -5.53
N SER A 39 1.76 2.57 -6.70
CA SER A 39 3.13 3.04 -6.89
C SER A 39 3.17 4.57 -6.90
N THR A 40 4.14 5.13 -6.21
CA THR A 40 4.35 6.59 -6.18
C THR A 40 5.56 7.00 -7.00
N PHE A 41 5.72 8.31 -7.23
CA PHE A 41 6.90 8.88 -7.92
C PHE A 41 8.23 8.53 -7.24
N VAL A 42 8.20 8.22 -5.95
CA VAL A 42 9.39 7.75 -5.23
C VAL A 42 9.54 6.27 -5.50
N SER A 43 10.50 5.93 -6.35
CA SER A 43 10.81 4.57 -6.78
C SER A 43 10.79 3.55 -5.65
N GLY A 44 10.07 2.45 -5.87
CA GLY A 44 9.96 1.32 -4.94
C GLY A 44 9.13 1.58 -3.69
N ARG A 45 8.35 2.67 -3.65
CA ARG A 45 7.40 2.93 -2.56
C ARG A 45 5.98 2.72 -3.04
N TYR A 46 5.24 1.96 -2.23
CA TYR A 46 3.82 1.66 -2.44
C TYR A 46 3.04 2.15 -1.24
N PHE A 47 1.92 2.84 -1.48
CA PHE A 47 1.03 3.33 -0.45
C PHE A 47 -0.40 2.90 -0.72
N LEU A 48 -1.16 2.70 0.35
CA LEU A 48 -2.58 2.39 0.24
C LEU A 48 -3.31 3.52 -0.49
N GLY A 49 -4.10 3.15 -1.47
CA GLY A 49 -4.92 4.08 -2.22
C GLY A 49 -6.15 3.43 -2.81
N TYR A 50 -6.98 4.26 -3.39
CA TYR A 50 -8.20 3.87 -4.09
C TYR A 50 -7.95 3.88 -5.59
N VAL A 51 -8.30 2.79 -6.26
CA VAL A 51 -8.44 2.75 -7.72
C VAL A 51 -9.88 3.10 -8.04
N VAL A 52 -10.08 4.25 -8.68
CA VAL A 52 -11.39 4.86 -8.88
C VAL A 52 -11.73 4.91 -10.36
N LYS A 53 -12.91 4.44 -10.74
CA LYS A 53 -13.44 4.62 -12.08
C LYS A 53 -14.15 5.97 -12.15
N ALA A 54 -13.62 6.89 -12.94
CA ALA A 54 -14.20 8.23 -13.15
C ALA A 54 -13.86 8.76 -14.53
N SER A 55 -14.81 9.41 -15.19
CA SER A 55 -14.57 10.11 -16.46
C SER A 55 -14.30 11.57 -16.17
N MET A 56 -13.03 11.95 -16.14
CA MET A 56 -12.61 13.32 -15.87
C MET A 56 -12.39 14.09 -17.15
N GLN A 57 -12.76 15.37 -17.14
CA GLN A 57 -12.31 16.32 -18.17
C GLN A 57 -10.88 16.72 -17.82
N THR A 58 -9.93 16.35 -18.68
CA THR A 58 -8.53 16.74 -18.53
C THR A 58 -8.31 18.12 -19.11
N SER A 59 -8.53 19.16 -18.33
CA SER A 59 -8.09 20.51 -18.65
C SER A 59 -6.85 20.82 -17.83
N GLY A 60 -5.67 20.59 -18.40
CA GLY A 60 -4.41 21.05 -17.83
C GLY A 60 -3.71 20.08 -16.88
N ASN A 61 -2.52 20.46 -16.47
CA ASN A 61 -1.47 19.66 -15.85
C ASN A 61 -1.59 19.49 -14.32
N SER A 62 -2.78 19.58 -13.73
CA SER A 62 -2.91 19.44 -12.28
C SER A 62 -3.29 18.02 -11.90
N PHE A 63 -2.33 17.28 -11.36
CA PHE A 63 -2.50 15.89 -10.92
C PHE A 63 -2.71 15.73 -9.41
N THR A 64 -2.91 16.82 -8.68
CA THR A 64 -3.10 16.76 -7.23
C THR A 64 -4.45 17.35 -6.87
N LEU A 65 -5.49 16.52 -7.00
CA LEU A 65 -6.87 16.94 -6.74
C LEU A 65 -7.39 16.27 -5.48
N PRO A 66 -8.10 17.01 -4.62
CA PRO A 66 -8.71 16.42 -3.45
C PRO A 66 -9.90 15.52 -3.84
N ALA A 67 -9.99 14.39 -3.13
CA ALA A 67 -11.09 13.46 -3.23
C ALA A 67 -11.93 13.50 -1.95
N PHE A 68 -13.25 13.60 -2.10
CA PHE A 68 -14.18 13.71 -0.99
C PHE A 68 -15.21 12.57 -0.99
N GLN A 69 -15.70 12.25 0.20
CA GLN A 69 -16.89 11.44 0.42
C GLN A 69 -17.72 12.13 1.49
N SER A 70 -18.99 12.45 1.18
CA SER A 70 -19.88 13.19 2.09
C SER A 70 -19.22 14.46 2.66
N GLN A 71 -18.60 15.26 1.81
CA GLN A 71 -17.88 16.52 2.14
C GLN A 71 -16.66 16.34 3.06
N LYS A 72 -16.18 15.11 3.27
CA LYS A 72 -14.98 14.80 4.04
C LYS A 72 -13.87 14.35 3.11
N LEU A 73 -12.65 14.81 3.37
CA LEU A 73 -11.47 14.40 2.59
C LEU A 73 -11.20 12.91 2.81
N ILE A 74 -11.09 12.15 1.74
CA ILE A 74 -10.71 10.73 1.77
C ILE A 74 -9.37 10.46 1.10
N GLY A 75 -8.84 11.40 0.34
CA GLY A 75 -7.58 11.20 -0.34
C GLY A 75 -7.21 12.32 -1.30
N ILE A 76 -6.12 12.12 -2.01
CA ILE A 76 -5.62 13.01 -3.06
C ILE A 76 -5.36 12.17 -4.31
N LEU A 77 -5.93 12.60 -5.43
CA LEU A 77 -5.65 12.02 -6.75
C LEU A 77 -4.20 12.29 -7.13
N THR A 78 -3.49 11.25 -7.57
CA THR A 78 -2.08 11.31 -7.97
C THR A 78 -1.84 10.92 -9.41
N SER A 79 -2.76 10.21 -10.05
CA SER A 79 -2.69 9.90 -11.47
C SER A 79 -4.08 9.69 -12.07
N TYR A 80 -4.20 9.92 -13.36
CA TYR A 80 -5.39 9.66 -14.16
C TYR A 80 -5.02 9.02 -15.49
N ASP A 81 -5.54 7.86 -15.77
CA ASP A 81 -5.49 7.21 -17.07
C ASP A 81 -6.78 7.53 -17.83
N SER A 82 -6.68 8.43 -18.83
CA SER A 82 -7.83 8.86 -19.63
C SER A 82 -8.38 7.76 -20.56
N LYS A 83 -7.53 6.81 -20.97
CA LYS A 83 -7.93 5.70 -21.84
C LYS A 83 -8.83 4.73 -21.08
N ASP A 84 -8.41 4.34 -19.90
CA ASP A 84 -9.15 3.39 -19.08
C ASP A 84 -10.08 4.09 -18.07
N GLN A 85 -10.05 5.43 -18.00
CA GLN A 85 -10.81 6.26 -17.06
C GLN A 85 -10.58 5.81 -15.60
N ILE A 86 -9.32 5.59 -15.26
CA ILE A 86 -8.91 5.14 -13.93
C ILE A 86 -8.15 6.26 -13.25
N CYS A 87 -8.54 6.54 -12.02
CA CYS A 87 -7.87 7.48 -11.12
C CYS A 87 -7.20 6.71 -9.99
N ASP A 88 -5.94 7.06 -9.70
CA ASP A 88 -5.25 6.61 -8.50
C ASP A 88 -5.35 7.71 -7.43
N VAL A 89 -5.92 7.38 -6.30
CA VAL A 89 -6.15 8.30 -5.18
C VAL A 89 -5.43 7.76 -3.95
N ILE A 90 -4.40 8.45 -3.48
CA ILE A 90 -3.72 8.10 -2.21
C ILE A 90 -4.69 8.32 -1.06
N SER A 91 -4.82 7.33 -0.18
CA SER A 91 -5.77 7.39 0.93
C SER A 91 -5.38 8.46 1.97
N VAL A 92 -6.38 9.02 2.61
CA VAL A 92 -6.21 10.01 3.67
C VAL A 92 -5.44 9.44 4.89
N ASP A 93 -5.47 8.15 5.11
CA ASP A 93 -4.68 7.51 6.18
C ASP A 93 -3.18 7.72 5.97
N ILE A 94 -2.71 7.61 4.72
CA ILE A 94 -1.33 7.87 4.35
C ILE A 94 -0.98 9.35 4.52
N ILE A 95 -1.88 10.23 4.12
CA ILE A 95 -1.72 11.69 4.28
C ILE A 95 -1.67 12.04 5.77
N SER A 96 -2.56 11.48 6.58
CA SER A 96 -2.61 11.71 8.03
C SER A 96 -1.35 11.21 8.72
N ALA A 97 -0.85 10.02 8.32
CA ALA A 97 0.41 9.49 8.85
C ALA A 97 1.59 10.40 8.52
N PHE A 98 1.64 10.92 7.28
CA PHE A 98 2.68 11.87 6.87
C PHE A 98 2.61 13.18 7.68
N LEU A 99 1.41 13.77 7.83
CA LEU A 99 1.24 15.02 8.57
C LEU A 99 1.62 14.84 10.04
N LYS A 100 1.19 13.74 10.66
CA LYS A 100 1.52 13.42 12.05
C LYS A 100 3.02 13.24 12.27
N ASP A 101 3.73 12.64 11.31
CA ASP A 101 5.18 12.49 11.37
C ASP A 101 5.90 13.85 11.24
N ALA A 102 5.36 14.76 10.42
CA ALA A 102 5.93 16.09 10.21
C ALA A 102 5.63 17.11 11.35
N GLU A 103 4.58 16.90 12.14
CA GLU A 103 4.14 17.82 13.18
C GLU A 103 5.20 18.11 14.26
N ASN A 104 6.08 17.14 14.54
CA ASN A 104 7.15 17.29 15.53
C ASN A 104 8.40 18.02 15.01
N GLY A 105 8.38 18.50 13.76
CA GLY A 105 9.49 19.20 13.11
C GLY A 105 10.61 18.28 12.60
N SER A 106 10.44 16.97 12.69
CA SER A 106 11.38 15.94 12.19
C SER A 106 10.63 14.92 11.37
N TYR A 107 10.90 14.86 10.06
CA TYR A 107 10.31 13.85 9.21
C TYR A 107 11.14 12.57 9.18
N GLU A 108 10.65 11.51 9.81
CA GLU A 108 11.32 10.19 9.86
C GLU A 108 10.93 9.32 8.65
N GLY A 109 9.78 9.56 8.06
CA GLY A 109 9.26 8.86 6.89
C GLY A 109 8.52 7.56 7.21
N PHE A 110 8.24 6.78 6.18
CA PHE A 110 7.51 5.53 6.32
C PHE A 110 8.44 4.36 6.64
N PRO A 111 8.05 3.43 7.53
CA PRO A 111 8.85 2.28 7.93
C PRO A 111 9.24 1.39 6.74
N SER A 112 10.41 0.77 6.83
CA SER A 112 10.88 -0.22 5.86
C SER A 112 11.68 -1.30 6.56
N LEU A 113 11.46 -2.57 6.16
CA LEU A 113 12.26 -3.69 6.65
C LEU A 113 13.66 -3.74 6.01
N GLY A 114 13.86 -3.09 4.86
CA GLY A 114 15.11 -3.15 4.12
C GLY A 114 15.36 -4.52 3.50
N ILE A 115 14.34 -5.13 2.91
CA ILE A 115 14.43 -6.42 2.21
C ILE A 115 13.93 -6.32 0.79
N ALA A 116 14.39 -7.25 -0.06
CA ALA A 116 13.78 -7.55 -1.35
C ALA A 116 13.28 -8.98 -1.33
N THR A 117 12.12 -9.21 -1.96
CA THR A 117 11.46 -10.51 -1.98
C THR A 117 11.07 -10.89 -3.42
N THR A 118 10.82 -12.18 -3.65
CA THR A 118 10.22 -12.69 -4.88
C THR A 118 9.12 -13.69 -4.55
N THR A 119 8.22 -13.92 -5.50
CA THR A 119 7.09 -14.84 -5.37
C THR A 119 7.56 -16.28 -5.29
N THR A 120 6.71 -17.16 -4.75
CA THR A 120 6.97 -18.61 -4.63
C THR A 120 5.93 -19.41 -5.41
N GLU A 121 5.52 -18.93 -6.58
CA GLU A 121 4.50 -19.58 -7.40
C GLU A 121 5.02 -20.83 -8.13
N ASP A 122 6.30 -20.82 -8.54
CA ASP A 122 6.92 -21.91 -9.29
C ASP A 122 7.03 -23.20 -8.45
N PRO A 123 6.45 -24.33 -8.89
CA PRO A 123 6.45 -25.59 -8.14
C PRO A 123 7.85 -26.16 -7.87
N HIS A 124 8.77 -26.03 -8.82
CA HIS A 124 10.14 -26.55 -8.66
C HIS A 124 10.92 -25.72 -7.62
N PHE A 125 10.73 -24.39 -7.67
CA PHE A 125 11.31 -23.49 -6.67
C PHE A 125 10.77 -23.79 -5.27
N ARG A 126 9.46 -24.04 -5.14
CA ARG A 126 8.83 -24.45 -3.87
C ARG A 126 9.41 -25.75 -3.34
N GLY A 127 9.58 -26.74 -4.21
CA GLY A 127 10.22 -28.03 -3.85
C GLY A 127 11.64 -27.83 -3.34
N TRP A 128 12.43 -27.00 -4.01
CA TRP A 128 13.80 -26.65 -3.58
C TRP A 128 13.81 -25.95 -2.21
N LEU A 129 12.86 -25.06 -1.96
CA LEU A 129 12.68 -24.38 -0.67
C LEU A 129 12.16 -25.30 0.45
N LYS A 130 11.70 -26.49 0.12
CA LYS A 130 10.94 -27.40 1.02
C LYS A 130 9.69 -26.71 1.60
N LEU A 131 9.05 -25.87 0.80
CA LEU A 131 7.86 -25.10 1.18
C LEU A 131 6.61 -25.97 1.00
N PRO A 132 5.84 -26.27 2.06
CA PRO A 132 4.64 -27.10 1.98
C PRO A 132 3.61 -26.56 0.98
N GLU A 133 2.88 -27.46 0.30
CA GLU A 133 1.89 -27.08 -0.72
C GLU A 133 0.78 -26.16 -0.19
N ASN A 134 0.36 -26.36 1.04
CA ASN A 134 -0.70 -25.58 1.70
C ASN A 134 -0.22 -24.23 2.27
N LYS A 135 1.08 -23.90 2.17
CA LYS A 135 1.63 -22.63 2.64
C LYS A 135 1.94 -21.70 1.48
N GLY A 136 1.68 -20.43 1.68
CA GLY A 136 2.16 -19.35 0.83
C GLY A 136 3.57 -18.92 1.21
N GLY A 137 3.88 -17.67 0.97
CA GLY A 137 5.09 -17.01 1.42
C GLY A 137 5.92 -16.40 0.32
N LEU A 138 6.83 -15.51 0.72
CA LEU A 138 7.75 -14.81 -0.17
C LEU A 138 9.20 -15.13 0.17
N TYR A 139 9.98 -15.49 -0.85
CA TYR A 139 11.41 -15.74 -0.70
C TYR A 139 12.18 -14.43 -0.57
N VAL A 140 13.04 -14.33 0.44
CA VAL A 140 13.91 -13.18 0.68
C VAL A 140 15.15 -13.27 -0.20
N THR A 141 15.21 -12.40 -1.21
CA THR A 141 16.35 -12.37 -2.18
C THR A 141 17.50 -11.51 -1.67
N ARG A 142 17.21 -10.48 -0.86
CA ARG A 142 18.19 -9.56 -0.31
C ARG A 142 17.73 -9.00 1.03
N VAL A 143 18.68 -8.80 1.93
CA VAL A 143 18.50 -8.06 3.20
C VAL A 143 19.55 -6.96 3.24
N LEU A 144 19.14 -5.72 3.48
CA LEU A 144 20.05 -4.59 3.57
C LEU A 144 20.86 -4.69 4.88
N PRO A 145 22.18 -4.60 4.82
CA PRO A 145 23.02 -4.58 6.02
C PRO A 145 22.61 -3.42 6.96
N LYS A 146 22.62 -3.68 8.26
CA LYS A 146 22.22 -2.70 9.30
C LYS A 146 20.75 -2.28 9.30
N GLY A 147 19.90 -2.79 8.37
CA GLY A 147 18.46 -2.59 8.36
C GLY A 147 17.76 -3.30 9.53
N SER A 148 16.49 -2.96 9.76
CA SER A 148 15.69 -3.57 10.85
C SER A 148 15.56 -5.09 10.71
N ALA A 149 15.33 -5.59 9.51
CA ALA A 149 15.26 -7.04 9.23
C ALA A 149 16.59 -7.75 9.51
N ALA A 150 17.73 -7.15 9.13
CA ALA A 150 19.05 -7.72 9.41
C ALA A 150 19.32 -7.80 10.92
N LYS A 151 18.98 -6.75 11.66
CA LYS A 151 19.09 -6.71 13.13
C LYS A 151 18.19 -7.74 13.81
N ALA A 152 17.03 -8.04 13.24
CA ALA A 152 16.11 -9.08 13.71
C ALA A 152 16.54 -10.50 13.31
N GLY A 153 17.63 -10.66 12.54
CA GLY A 153 18.15 -11.97 12.15
C GLY A 153 17.54 -12.57 10.89
N LEU A 154 16.76 -11.78 10.11
CA LEU A 154 16.28 -12.20 8.79
C LEU A 154 17.45 -12.31 7.82
N LYS A 155 17.44 -13.35 6.95
CA LYS A 155 18.52 -13.64 6.02
C LYS A 155 17.98 -13.85 4.60
N LYS A 156 18.84 -13.64 3.62
CA LYS A 156 18.60 -14.14 2.27
C LYS A 156 18.41 -15.66 2.34
N GLY A 157 17.39 -16.17 1.69
CA GLY A 157 17.05 -17.60 1.71
C GLY A 157 15.86 -17.94 2.61
N ASP A 158 15.44 -17.03 3.50
CA ASP A 158 14.22 -17.21 4.28
C ASP A 158 12.99 -17.09 3.37
N VAL A 159 11.92 -17.80 3.72
CA VAL A 159 10.60 -17.61 3.13
C VAL A 159 9.70 -16.99 4.20
N ILE A 160 9.24 -15.76 3.98
CA ILE A 160 8.31 -15.09 4.88
C ILE A 160 6.94 -15.72 4.74
N LEU A 161 6.46 -16.37 5.77
CA LEU A 161 5.16 -17.05 5.82
C LEU A 161 4.06 -16.17 6.40
N ASN A 162 4.42 -15.35 7.40
CA ASN A 162 3.48 -14.54 8.15
C ASN A 162 4.12 -13.20 8.55
N VAL A 163 3.32 -12.14 8.55
CA VAL A 163 3.72 -10.81 9.04
C VAL A 163 2.61 -10.28 9.94
N SER A 164 2.92 -9.99 11.19
CA SER A 164 1.97 -9.45 12.20
C SER A 164 0.68 -10.28 12.34
N GLY A 165 0.78 -11.64 12.25
CA GLY A 165 -0.35 -12.54 12.35
C GLY A 165 -1.10 -12.79 11.05
N PHE A 166 -0.73 -12.13 9.95
CA PHE A 166 -1.34 -12.32 8.63
C PHE A 166 -0.50 -13.27 7.77
N ALA A 167 -1.12 -14.36 7.32
CA ALA A 167 -0.50 -15.28 6.36
C ALA A 167 -0.29 -14.61 5.00
N ILE A 168 0.89 -14.80 4.43
CA ILE A 168 1.26 -14.24 3.13
C ILE A 168 1.10 -15.32 2.05
N ASP A 169 0.38 -15.03 0.98
CA ASP A 169 0.20 -15.96 -0.13
C ASP A 169 1.46 -16.08 -1.03
N ARG A 170 1.39 -16.95 -2.05
CA ARG A 170 2.51 -17.22 -2.98
C ARG A 170 2.94 -16.01 -3.79
N ARG A 171 2.06 -14.99 -3.92
CA ARG A 171 2.27 -13.74 -4.66
C ARG A 171 2.61 -12.56 -3.77
N GLY A 172 2.51 -12.73 -2.44
CA GLY A 172 2.79 -11.67 -1.46
C GLY A 172 1.57 -10.90 -1.03
N TYR A 173 0.38 -11.44 -1.18
CA TYR A 173 -0.84 -10.83 -0.69
C TYR A 173 -1.28 -11.46 0.62
N PHE A 174 -2.06 -10.72 1.38
CA PHE A 174 -2.75 -11.16 2.60
C PHE A 174 -4.19 -10.67 2.60
N GLU A 175 -5.05 -11.27 3.41
CA GLU A 175 -6.44 -10.85 3.57
C GLU A 175 -6.55 -9.81 4.68
N HIS A 176 -6.83 -8.57 4.29
CA HIS A 176 -7.08 -7.47 5.24
C HIS A 176 -8.57 -7.46 5.62
N PRO A 177 -8.93 -7.34 6.94
CA PRO A 177 -10.31 -7.49 7.40
C PRO A 177 -11.29 -6.43 6.84
N VAL A 178 -10.80 -5.27 6.41
CA VAL A 178 -11.62 -4.17 5.87
C VAL A 178 -11.48 -4.03 4.36
N TYR A 179 -10.26 -4.17 3.82
CA TYR A 179 -9.94 -3.85 2.42
C TYR A 179 -9.84 -5.08 1.52
N GLY A 180 -10.03 -6.29 2.06
CA GLY A 180 -9.85 -7.52 1.31
C GLY A 180 -8.37 -7.78 1.00
N LYS A 181 -8.08 -8.25 -0.20
CA LYS A 181 -6.74 -8.69 -0.57
C LYS A 181 -5.77 -7.54 -0.82
N LEU A 182 -4.77 -7.38 0.05
CA LEU A 182 -3.74 -6.36 -0.05
C LEU A 182 -2.32 -6.95 -0.17
N PHE A 183 -1.43 -6.19 -0.80
CA PHE A 183 -0.01 -6.55 -0.89
C PHE A 183 0.70 -6.34 0.45
N TRP A 184 1.55 -7.29 0.85
CA TRP A 184 2.17 -7.38 2.19
C TRP A 184 2.91 -6.13 2.70
N PRO A 185 3.51 -5.24 1.87
CA PRO A 185 4.17 -4.04 2.39
C PRO A 185 3.25 -3.11 3.17
N HIS A 186 1.92 -3.25 3.00
CA HIS A 186 0.94 -2.53 3.81
C HIS A 186 1.09 -2.85 5.31
N LEU A 187 1.39 -4.10 5.67
CA LEU A 187 1.61 -4.52 7.06
C LEU A 187 2.79 -3.82 7.74
N VAL A 188 3.70 -3.27 6.94
CA VAL A 188 4.86 -2.52 7.44
C VAL A 188 4.61 -1.00 7.39
N ARG A 189 3.91 -0.50 6.38
CA ARG A 189 3.77 0.94 6.09
C ARG A 189 2.42 1.54 6.45
N GLY A 190 1.37 0.72 6.44
CA GLY A 190 -0.01 1.20 6.56
C GLY A 190 -0.55 1.31 7.99
N GLY A 191 0.09 0.71 8.97
CA GLY A 191 -0.37 0.68 10.34
C GLY A 191 0.69 0.96 11.40
N PRO A 192 1.88 0.32 11.34
CA PRO A 192 2.91 0.53 12.34
C PRO A 192 3.50 1.94 12.32
N VAL A 193 3.62 2.55 13.48
CA VAL A 193 4.40 3.77 13.68
C VAL A 193 5.89 3.41 13.64
N MET A 194 6.74 4.36 13.24
CA MET A 194 8.20 4.19 13.32
C MET A 194 8.63 3.69 14.70
N GLY A 195 9.52 2.69 14.73
CA GLY A 195 9.95 2.04 15.96
C GLY A 195 9.05 0.93 16.49
N SER A 196 7.88 0.71 15.92
CA SER A 196 7.01 -0.42 16.29
C SER A 196 7.68 -1.76 15.98
N LYS A 197 7.42 -2.76 16.82
CA LYS A 197 7.85 -4.13 16.59
C LYS A 197 6.84 -4.84 15.67
N ILE A 198 7.36 -5.52 14.66
CA ILE A 198 6.60 -6.35 13.72
C ILE A 198 7.08 -7.80 13.89
N SER A 199 6.16 -8.73 14.14
CA SER A 199 6.48 -10.16 14.13
C SER A 199 6.54 -10.69 12.70
N ILE A 200 7.51 -11.54 12.41
CA ILE A 200 7.67 -12.20 11.11
C ILE A 200 7.97 -13.67 11.36
N GLU A 201 7.15 -14.55 10.82
CA GLU A 201 7.38 -15.99 10.82
C GLU A 201 8.02 -16.38 9.49
N VAL A 202 9.08 -17.15 9.54
CA VAL A 202 9.81 -17.58 8.35
C VAL A 202 10.00 -19.09 8.29
N LEU A 203 10.09 -19.62 7.07
CA LEU A 203 10.66 -20.94 6.82
C LEU A 203 12.13 -20.78 6.47
N ARG A 204 13.00 -21.41 7.25
CA ARG A 204 14.45 -21.44 7.02
C ARG A 204 14.95 -22.88 6.98
N ASN A 205 15.52 -23.30 5.87
CA ASN A 205 15.99 -24.69 5.67
C ASN A 205 14.92 -25.76 5.99
N GLY A 206 13.67 -25.49 5.62
CA GLY A 206 12.54 -26.38 5.87
C GLY A 206 12.00 -26.38 7.31
N LYS A 207 12.45 -25.48 8.17
CA LYS A 207 11.96 -25.33 9.55
C LYS A 207 11.35 -23.95 9.75
N GLU A 208 10.19 -23.91 10.39
CA GLU A 208 9.53 -22.66 10.80
C GLU A 208 10.21 -22.06 12.03
N GLN A 209 10.35 -20.75 12.02
CA GLN A 209 10.97 -19.94 13.08
C GLN A 209 10.17 -18.66 13.32
#